data_deb9c3ca0b8cf5a53ecf0e2f3c326a74
#
_entry.id   deb9c3ca0b8cf5a53ecf0e2f3c326a74
#
_cell.length_a   1.000
_cell.length_b   1.000
_cell.length_c   1.000
_cell.angle_alpha   90.00
_cell.angle_beta   90.00
_cell.angle_gamma   90.00
#
_symmetry.space_group_name_H-M   'P 1'
#
loop_
_entity.id
_entity.type
_entity.pdbx_description
1 polymer ?
#
loop_
_entity_poly.entity_id
_entity_poly.type
_entity_poly.pdbx_seq_one_letter_code
_entity_poly.pdbx_strand_id
1 'polypeptide(L)'
;MNNEETWLPSRVIDVGPPDGQSKPRLCDTRGYTGRYITLTHRWNVLTERSGTTRSNFESRKFSINVNELSKTFQDAIEVTRKLRIQYLWIDALCILQDSQEDWITEAKNMASIYELAWLNIACAGSEEMCEGYSGIRIRSDG
;
A
#
# COMPACT_ATOMS: atom_id res chain seq x y z
N MET A 1 -16.99 -5.40 -3.50
CA MET A 1 -15.92 -5.87 -2.58
C MET A 1 -15.96 -7.37 -2.46
N ASN A 2 -14.82 -8.00 -2.51
CA ASN A 2 -14.70 -9.44 -2.38
C ASN A 2 -14.48 -9.78 -0.91
N ASN A 3 -15.35 -10.63 -0.33
CA ASN A 3 -15.24 -11.02 1.07
C ASN A 3 -14.34 -12.24 1.30
N GLU A 4 -13.86 -12.84 0.22
CA GLU A 4 -13.01 -14.01 0.34
C GLU A 4 -11.55 -13.62 0.55
N GLU A 5 -10.83 -14.45 1.29
CA GLU A 5 -9.39 -14.32 1.38
C GLU A 5 -8.77 -14.83 0.10
N THR A 6 -7.77 -14.13 -0.37
CA THR A 6 -7.04 -14.49 -1.59
C THR A 6 -5.55 -14.57 -1.29
N TRP A 7 -4.77 -15.04 -2.27
CA TRP A 7 -3.32 -14.99 -2.13
C TRP A 7 -2.89 -13.53 -2.01
N LEU A 8 -2.08 -13.26 -0.99
CA LEU A 8 -1.52 -11.93 -0.81
C LEU A 8 -0.43 -11.65 -1.84
N PRO A 9 -0.20 -10.38 -2.21
CA PRO A 9 0.98 -10.02 -2.98
C PRO A 9 2.26 -10.48 -2.31
N SER A 10 3.38 -10.46 -3.02
CA SER A 10 4.68 -10.86 -2.46
C SER A 10 5.04 -10.07 -1.21
N ARG A 11 4.70 -8.78 -1.21
CA ARG A 11 4.90 -7.90 -0.06
C ARG A 11 3.68 -7.02 0.11
N VAL A 12 3.37 -6.71 1.35
CA VAL A 12 2.29 -5.77 1.70
C VAL A 12 2.77 -4.93 2.88
N ILE A 13 2.05 -3.85 3.13
CA ILE A 13 2.21 -3.08 4.36
C ILE A 13 1.22 -3.64 5.37
N ASP A 14 1.73 -4.08 6.51
CA ASP A 14 0.91 -4.44 7.66
C ASP A 14 0.65 -3.15 8.42
N VAL A 15 -0.59 -2.67 8.38
CA VAL A 15 -0.92 -1.37 8.98
C VAL A 15 -1.15 -1.47 10.48
N GLY A 16 -1.16 -2.68 11.02
CA GLY A 16 -1.43 -2.89 12.43
C GLY A 16 -2.92 -2.83 12.75
N PRO A 17 -3.26 -2.89 14.05
CA PRO A 17 -4.66 -2.88 14.47
C PRO A 17 -5.32 -1.54 14.23
N PRO A 18 -6.69 -1.51 14.23
CA PRO A 18 -7.43 -0.27 13.96
C PRO A 18 -7.19 0.87 14.94
N ASP A 19 -6.67 0.56 16.13
CA ASP A 19 -6.41 1.59 17.16
C ASP A 19 -5.25 2.52 16.80
N GLY A 20 -4.43 2.15 15.79
CA GLY A 20 -3.32 2.98 15.35
C GLY A 20 -2.14 3.03 16.31
N GLN A 21 -2.09 2.15 17.30
CA GLN A 21 -1.00 2.15 18.29
C GLN A 21 0.29 1.53 17.78
N SER A 22 0.22 0.72 16.75
CA SER A 22 1.40 0.09 16.15
C SER A 22 1.82 0.82 14.90
N LYS A 23 3.13 0.92 14.69
CA LYS A 23 3.65 1.46 13.44
C LYS A 23 3.43 0.44 12.31
N PRO A 24 3.16 0.90 11.09
CA PRO A 24 3.10 -0.02 9.97
C PRO A 24 4.47 -0.61 9.67
N ARG A 25 4.49 -1.73 9.01
CA ARG A 25 5.74 -2.37 8.58
C ARG A 25 5.55 -3.09 7.26
N LEU A 26 6.64 -3.24 6.54
CA LEU A 26 6.65 -3.98 5.29
C LEU A 26 6.77 -5.47 5.61
N CYS A 27 5.89 -6.28 5.05
CA CYS A 27 5.86 -7.72 5.30
C CYS A 27 6.06 -8.51 4.02
N ASP A 28 6.86 -9.56 4.10
CA ASP A 28 6.90 -10.57 3.05
C ASP A 28 5.74 -11.53 3.28
N THR A 29 4.80 -11.54 2.35
CA THR A 29 3.57 -12.32 2.49
C THR A 29 3.41 -13.36 1.39
N ARG A 30 4.49 -13.67 0.69
CA ARG A 30 4.48 -14.69 -0.34
C ARG A 30 4.05 -16.04 0.25
N GLY A 31 3.02 -16.64 -0.33
CA GLY A 31 2.50 -17.93 0.12
C GLY A 31 1.43 -17.85 1.19
N TYR A 32 1.06 -16.66 1.61
CA TYR A 32 -0.02 -16.46 2.59
C TYR A 32 -1.29 -15.96 1.91
N THR A 33 -2.41 -16.16 2.58
CA THR A 33 -3.71 -15.63 2.12
C THR A 33 -4.22 -14.60 3.10
N GLY A 34 -5.11 -13.75 2.63
CA GLY A 34 -5.72 -12.72 3.45
C GLY A 34 -6.50 -11.74 2.60
N ARG A 35 -6.95 -10.67 3.25
CA ARG A 35 -7.61 -9.56 2.57
C ARG A 35 -6.69 -8.37 2.59
N TYR A 36 -6.66 -7.64 1.49
CA TYR A 36 -5.83 -6.45 1.40
C TYR A 36 -6.50 -5.36 0.56
N ILE A 37 -6.08 -4.13 0.81
CA ILE A 37 -6.54 -2.95 0.07
C ILE A 37 -5.38 -2.50 -0.81
N THR A 38 -5.69 -2.00 -2.00
CA THR A 38 -4.69 -1.36 -2.87
C THR A 38 -4.97 0.13 -2.97
N LEU A 39 -3.91 0.90 -3.17
CA LEU A 39 -4.01 2.33 -3.46
C LEU A 39 -3.52 2.60 -4.89
N THR A 40 -4.35 3.30 -5.65
CA THR A 40 -3.95 3.86 -6.94
C THR A 40 -3.66 5.34 -6.74
N HIS A 41 -2.50 5.80 -7.18
CA HIS A 41 -2.08 7.20 -7.02
C HIS A 41 -1.27 7.63 -8.23
N ARG A 42 -1.08 8.93 -8.36
CA ARG A 42 -0.18 9.47 -9.37
C ARG A 42 1.20 9.62 -8.78
N TRP A 43 2.22 9.40 -9.61
CA TRP A 43 3.59 9.56 -9.18
C TRP A 43 3.96 11.05 -9.20
N ASN A 44 4.60 11.51 -8.13
CA ASN A 44 5.17 12.85 -8.03
C ASN A 44 6.39 12.81 -7.12
N VAL A 45 7.01 13.96 -6.87
CA VAL A 45 8.22 14.04 -6.05
C VAL A 45 8.01 13.48 -4.65
N LEU A 46 6.83 13.77 -4.06
CA LEU A 46 6.53 13.32 -2.69
C LEU A 46 6.34 11.81 -2.62
N THR A 47 5.63 11.22 -3.60
CA THR A 47 5.44 9.77 -3.61
C THR A 47 6.72 9.05 -3.94
N GLU A 48 7.57 9.60 -4.80
CA GLU A 48 8.88 9.03 -5.09
C GLU A 48 9.78 9.02 -3.86
N ARG A 49 9.80 10.11 -3.09
CA ARG A 49 10.59 10.19 -1.86
C ARG A 49 10.12 9.21 -0.80
N SER A 50 8.85 8.86 -0.83
CA SER A 50 8.27 7.89 0.10
C SER A 50 8.70 6.46 -0.22
N GLY A 51 9.22 6.20 -1.41
CA GLY A 51 9.45 4.88 -1.96
C GLY A 51 10.37 3.99 -1.15
N THR A 52 10.14 2.69 -1.23
CA THR A 52 11.02 1.70 -0.63
C THR A 52 12.19 1.44 -1.58
N THR A 53 13.39 1.52 -1.04
CA THR A 53 14.62 1.27 -1.77
C THR A 53 15.46 0.25 -1.02
N ARG A 54 16.54 -0.19 -1.64
CA ARG A 54 17.47 -1.12 -0.98
C ARG A 54 17.99 -0.56 0.34
N SER A 55 18.16 0.76 0.41
CA SER A 55 18.71 1.40 1.61
C SER A 55 17.75 1.38 2.81
N ASN A 56 16.43 1.38 2.58
CA ASN A 56 15.45 1.38 3.68
C ASN A 56 14.63 0.09 3.79
N PHE A 57 14.84 -0.86 2.89
CA PHE A 57 14.05 -2.08 2.81
C PHE A 57 14.06 -2.87 4.13
N GLU A 58 15.25 -3.13 4.67
CA GLU A 58 15.36 -3.93 5.88
C GLU A 58 14.77 -3.22 7.11
N SER A 59 15.02 -1.92 7.23
CA SER A 59 14.46 -1.18 8.37
C SER A 59 12.94 -1.11 8.32
N ARG A 60 12.36 -1.02 7.12
CA ARG A 60 10.91 -0.99 6.95
C ARG A 60 10.21 -2.30 7.30
N LYS A 61 10.93 -3.40 7.31
CA LYS A 61 10.38 -4.67 7.78
C LYS A 61 10.13 -4.66 9.28
N PHE A 62 10.83 -3.81 10.03
CA PHE A 62 10.57 -3.63 11.46
C PHE A 62 9.51 -2.58 11.71
N SER A 63 9.66 -1.44 11.10
CA SER A 63 8.66 -0.38 11.20
C SER A 63 8.89 0.66 10.11
N ILE A 64 7.80 1.31 9.70
CA ILE A 64 7.84 2.41 8.76
C ILE A 64 7.53 3.69 9.54
N ASN A 65 8.40 4.69 9.43
CA ASN A 65 8.11 5.99 9.99
C ASN A 65 7.15 6.70 9.06
N VAL A 66 5.88 6.83 9.48
CA VAL A 66 4.84 7.41 8.64
C VAL A 66 5.14 8.86 8.25
N ASN A 67 5.94 9.56 9.05
CA ASN A 67 6.32 10.94 8.74
C ASN A 67 7.22 11.04 7.50
N GLU A 68 7.84 9.94 7.09
CA GLU A 68 8.63 9.88 5.86
C GLU A 68 7.77 9.67 4.62
N LEU A 69 6.49 9.36 4.80
CA LEU A 69 5.59 9.05 3.70
C LEU A 69 4.82 10.29 3.26
N SER A 70 4.42 10.32 2.00
CA SER A 70 3.52 11.37 1.51
C SER A 70 2.20 11.33 2.28
N LYS A 71 1.51 12.46 2.32
CA LYS A 71 0.22 12.55 2.99
C LYS A 71 -0.79 11.54 2.42
N THR A 72 -0.78 11.36 1.11
CA THR A 72 -1.64 10.38 0.44
C THR A 72 -1.42 8.98 0.99
N PHE A 73 -0.18 8.57 1.19
CA PHE A 73 0.13 7.24 1.73
C PHE A 73 -0.24 7.13 3.20
N GLN A 74 -0.03 8.20 3.98
CA GLN A 74 -0.46 8.22 5.37
C GLN A 74 -1.97 8.05 5.48
N ASP A 75 -2.72 8.74 4.65
CA ASP A 75 -4.19 8.66 4.64
C ASP A 75 -4.66 7.27 4.22
N ALA A 76 -3.99 6.65 3.25
CA ALA A 76 -4.32 5.29 2.83
C ALA A 76 -4.15 4.28 3.97
N ILE A 77 -3.07 4.42 4.75
CA ILE A 77 -2.84 3.58 5.92
C ILE A 77 -3.98 3.77 6.93
N GLU A 78 -4.37 5.00 7.18
CA GLU A 78 -5.41 5.31 8.14
C GLU A 78 -6.78 4.77 7.70
N VAL A 79 -7.12 4.95 6.43
CA VAL A 79 -8.36 4.39 5.86
C VAL A 79 -8.37 2.87 5.97
N THR A 80 -7.26 2.23 5.67
CA THR A 80 -7.14 0.77 5.77
C THR A 80 -7.41 0.30 7.19
N ARG A 81 -6.83 0.99 8.18
CA ARG A 81 -7.09 0.69 9.60
C ARG A 81 -8.57 0.86 9.97
N LYS A 82 -9.19 1.94 9.51
CA LYS A 82 -10.60 2.20 9.82
C LYS A 82 -11.54 1.17 9.21
N LEU A 83 -11.17 0.63 8.06
CA LEU A 83 -11.94 -0.44 7.42
C LEU A 83 -11.65 -1.81 8.02
N ARG A 84 -10.76 -1.87 9.01
CA ARG A 84 -10.37 -3.09 9.74
C ARG A 84 -9.74 -4.15 8.83
N ILE A 85 -9.03 -3.69 7.82
CA ILE A 85 -8.20 -4.55 6.98
C ILE A 85 -6.75 -4.35 7.41
N GLN A 86 -6.03 -5.45 7.57
CA GLN A 86 -4.66 -5.42 8.09
C GLN A 86 -3.62 -5.06 7.02
N TYR A 87 -3.90 -5.35 5.76
CA TYR A 87 -2.88 -5.27 4.72
C TYR A 87 -3.21 -4.24 3.65
N LEU A 88 -2.18 -3.49 3.26
CA LEU A 88 -2.30 -2.45 2.24
C LEU A 88 -1.16 -2.64 1.24
N TRP A 89 -1.49 -2.58 -0.04
CA TRP A 89 -0.50 -2.64 -1.10
C TRP A 89 -0.44 -1.30 -1.83
N ILE A 90 0.77 -0.73 -1.87
CA ILE A 90 1.07 0.48 -2.64
C ILE A 90 2.35 0.19 -3.41
N ASP A 91 2.33 0.37 -4.72
CA ASP A 91 3.48 0.04 -5.56
C ASP A 91 4.77 0.74 -5.10
N ALA A 92 4.69 2.00 -4.72
CA ALA A 92 5.85 2.76 -4.25
C ALA A 92 6.49 2.15 -3.01
N LEU A 93 5.72 1.49 -2.16
CA LEU A 93 6.19 0.96 -0.88
C LEU A 93 6.50 -0.53 -0.93
N CYS A 94 5.79 -1.26 -1.77
CA CYS A 94 5.88 -2.73 -1.80
C CYS A 94 6.83 -3.25 -2.88
N ILE A 95 7.27 -2.39 -3.80
CA ILE A 95 8.24 -2.73 -4.83
C ILE A 95 9.51 -1.93 -4.56
N LEU A 96 10.68 -2.59 -4.67
CA LEU A 96 11.95 -1.91 -4.54
C LEU A 96 12.15 -0.96 -5.72
N GLN A 97 12.16 0.34 -5.46
CA GLN A 97 12.16 1.36 -6.51
C GLN A 97 13.48 1.44 -7.27
N ASP A 98 14.56 1.04 -6.64
CA ASP A 98 15.89 1.03 -7.25
C ASP A 98 16.32 -0.36 -7.73
N SER A 99 15.37 -1.27 -7.92
CA SER A 99 15.64 -2.61 -8.47
C SER A 99 14.79 -2.85 -9.71
N GLN A 100 15.43 -2.83 -10.87
CA GLN A 100 14.74 -3.12 -12.12
C GLN A 100 14.18 -4.55 -12.12
N GLU A 101 14.93 -5.49 -11.57
CA GLU A 101 14.52 -6.89 -11.47
C GLU A 101 13.23 -7.03 -10.65
N ASP A 102 13.17 -6.36 -9.51
CA ASP A 102 11.98 -6.41 -8.66
C ASP A 102 10.78 -5.78 -9.37
N TRP A 103 10.98 -4.66 -10.07
CA TRP A 103 9.93 -4.03 -10.88
C TRP A 103 9.39 -4.97 -11.94
N ILE A 104 10.27 -5.64 -12.67
CA ILE A 104 9.85 -6.57 -13.74
C ILE A 104 9.01 -7.71 -13.14
N THR A 105 9.48 -8.28 -12.04
CA THR A 105 8.79 -9.39 -11.38
C THR A 105 7.41 -8.96 -10.86
N GLU A 106 7.34 -7.84 -10.16
CA GLU A 106 6.10 -7.39 -9.55
C GLU A 106 5.12 -6.82 -10.58
N ALA A 107 5.62 -6.19 -11.64
CA ALA A 107 4.77 -5.66 -12.71
C ALA A 107 3.96 -6.76 -13.39
N LYS A 108 4.51 -7.95 -13.51
CA LYS A 108 3.81 -9.10 -14.10
C LYS A 108 2.58 -9.48 -13.28
N ASN A 109 2.60 -9.21 -11.98
CA ASN A 109 1.53 -9.59 -11.07
C ASN A 109 0.57 -8.43 -10.77
N MET A 110 0.86 -7.25 -11.29
CA MET A 110 0.15 -6.03 -10.88
C MET A 110 -1.35 -6.09 -11.19
N ALA A 111 -1.71 -6.59 -12.37
CA ALA A 111 -3.12 -6.74 -12.73
C ALA A 111 -3.86 -7.64 -11.75
N SER A 112 -3.26 -8.78 -11.39
CA SER A 112 -3.83 -9.71 -10.42
C SER A 112 -3.90 -9.08 -9.03
N ILE A 113 -2.89 -8.31 -8.65
CA ILE A 113 -2.87 -7.64 -7.36
C ILE A 113 -4.08 -6.71 -7.23
N TYR A 114 -4.35 -5.90 -8.25
CA TYR A 114 -5.51 -5.02 -8.22
C TYR A 114 -6.83 -5.78 -8.31
N GLU A 115 -6.88 -6.82 -9.13
CA GLU A 115 -8.08 -7.61 -9.32
C GLU A 115 -8.52 -8.36 -8.05
N LEU A 116 -7.57 -8.93 -7.31
CA LEU A 116 -7.85 -9.74 -6.13
C LEU A 116 -7.97 -8.94 -4.84
N ALA A 117 -7.74 -7.64 -4.89
CA ALA A 117 -7.84 -6.80 -3.70
C ALA A 117 -9.28 -6.80 -3.15
N TRP A 118 -9.39 -6.75 -1.82
CA TRP A 118 -10.69 -6.62 -1.17
C TRP A 118 -11.35 -5.30 -1.55
N LEU A 119 -10.54 -4.24 -1.70
CA LEU A 119 -11.00 -2.92 -2.09
C LEU A 119 -9.86 -2.17 -2.76
N ASN A 120 -10.17 -1.41 -3.80
CA ASN A 120 -9.22 -0.48 -4.41
C ASN A 120 -9.62 0.94 -4.02
N ILE A 121 -8.69 1.70 -3.48
CA ILE A 121 -8.90 3.11 -3.20
C ILE A 121 -8.04 3.94 -4.16
N ALA A 122 -8.50 5.13 -4.48
CA ALA A 122 -7.80 5.99 -5.42
C ALA A 122 -7.73 7.41 -4.86
N CYS A 123 -6.59 8.06 -5.10
CA CYS A 123 -6.47 9.48 -4.80
C CYS A 123 -7.14 10.25 -5.94
N ALA A 124 -8.14 11.06 -5.60
CA ALA A 124 -8.88 11.87 -6.58
C ALA A 124 -8.23 13.24 -6.70
N GLY A 125 -8.09 13.72 -7.94
CA GLY A 125 -7.52 15.02 -8.21
C GLY A 125 -6.00 15.02 -8.24
N SER A 126 -5.41 16.21 -8.06
CA SER A 126 -3.96 16.36 -8.00
C SER A 126 -3.43 15.77 -6.70
N GLU A 127 -2.30 15.03 -6.76
CA GLU A 127 -1.72 14.47 -5.56
C GLU A 127 -1.26 15.49 -4.56
N GLU A 128 -0.81 16.64 -5.01
CA GLU A 128 -0.44 17.73 -4.13
C GLU A 128 -1.63 18.27 -3.36
N MET A 129 -2.84 18.02 -3.87
CA MET A 129 -4.08 18.47 -3.28
C MET A 129 -4.82 17.36 -2.54
N CYS A 130 -4.27 16.16 -2.50
CA CYS A 130 -4.87 15.05 -1.77
C CYS A 130 -4.51 15.18 -0.30
N GLU A 131 -5.40 15.78 0.46
CA GLU A 131 -5.23 15.94 1.91
C GLU A 131 -6.40 15.29 2.62
N GLY A 132 -6.08 14.43 3.58
CA GLY A 132 -7.08 13.72 4.34
C GLY A 132 -7.95 12.83 3.45
N TYR A 133 -9.07 12.43 3.97
CA TYR A 133 -9.97 11.51 3.27
C TYR A 133 -10.68 12.13 2.08
N SER A 134 -10.73 13.45 1.99
CA SER A 134 -11.40 14.12 0.88
C SER A 134 -10.70 13.88 -0.46
N GLY A 135 -9.42 13.55 -0.42
CA GLY A 135 -8.65 13.24 -1.63
C GLY A 135 -8.69 11.77 -2.04
N ILE A 136 -9.26 10.92 -1.22
CA ILE A 136 -9.27 9.47 -1.45
C ILE A 136 -10.68 9.03 -1.80
N ARG A 137 -10.80 8.26 -2.88
CA ARG A 137 -12.06 7.66 -3.29
C ARG A 137 -11.97 6.15 -3.20
N ILE A 138 -13.04 5.55 -2.70
CA ILE A 138 -13.14 4.09 -2.60
C ILE A 138 -13.76 3.56 -3.88
N ARG A 139 -13.07 2.61 -4.51
CA ARG A 139 -13.51 1.96 -5.73
C ARG A 139 -13.80 0.50 -5.43
N SER A 140 -15.00 0.09 -5.72
CA SER A 140 -15.41 -1.30 -5.54
C SER A 140 -15.29 -2.05 -6.86
N ASP A 141 -14.61 -3.19 -6.83
CA ASP A 141 -14.52 -4.10 -7.95
C ASP A 141 -15.54 -5.21 -7.75
N GLY A 142 -16.74 -4.82 -7.71
CA GLY A 142 -17.86 -5.75 -7.50
C GLY A 142 -18.14 -6.61 -8.69
#